data_66c59adc575ddfb6882ec73938240e6a
#
_entry.id   66c59adc575ddfb6882ec73938240e6a
#
_cell.length_a   1.000
_cell.length_b   1.000
_cell.length_c   1.000
_cell.angle_alpha   90.00
_cell.angle_beta   90.00
_cell.angle_gamma   90.00
#
_symmetry.space_group_name_H-M   'P 1'
#
loop_
_entity.id
_entity.type
_entity.pdbx_description
1 polymer ?
#
loop_
_entity_poly.entity_id
_entity_poly.type
_entity_poly.pdbx_seq_one_letter_code
_entity_poly.pdbx_strand_id
1 'polypeptide(L)'
;MKNYYDILGVSEDASNLQIKRAFKEIAKKEHPDRGGDEAKFKEANEAYDTLKDTRKRQEYDTIRKYGQAGQGGHFTYRSGDFFGEDIFENFFSGFEFGGPGVRTRTFRKSPQRNKSINVRMAISIKEAMNNNEKTINYRLPSGKEEFATVKIPAGVQHGVTFKFRGMGDDSISNVPRGDLLVQMTVLDSDGYTRKGNDLHTTKTISCFDAIRGCEVELKTLLDSVIKVKIPSGTQPGTLINCKGQGMPIHKTLNIRGNLYVKVMVLIPQLTKDDLKKIKDL
;
A
#
# COMPACT_ATOMS: atom_id res chain seq x y z
N MET A 1 22.47 26.41 -19.74
CA MET A 1 21.77 25.61 -18.72
C MET A 1 21.52 26.49 -17.51
N LYS A 2 20.30 26.59 -16.99
CA LYS A 2 20.05 27.29 -15.72
C LYS A 2 20.67 26.45 -14.60
N ASN A 3 21.52 27.11 -13.78
CA ASN A 3 22.17 26.44 -12.65
C ASN A 3 21.17 26.32 -11.49
N TYR A 4 21.04 25.16 -10.87
CA TYR A 4 20.13 24.93 -9.74
C TYR A 4 20.44 25.81 -8.53
N TYR A 5 21.69 26.18 -8.33
CA TYR A 5 22.08 27.13 -7.29
C TYR A 5 21.56 28.53 -7.60
N ASP A 6 21.61 28.95 -8.88
CA ASP A 6 21.08 30.26 -9.33
C ASP A 6 19.55 30.33 -9.24
N ILE A 7 18.87 29.21 -9.54
CA ILE A 7 17.39 29.07 -9.38
C ILE A 7 16.98 29.26 -7.93
N LEU A 8 17.74 28.71 -6.98
CA LEU A 8 17.48 28.89 -5.56
C LEU A 8 18.11 30.19 -4.99
N GLY A 9 18.90 30.90 -5.75
CA GLY A 9 19.58 32.12 -5.29
C GLY A 9 20.61 31.90 -4.19
N VAL A 10 21.32 30.75 -4.23
CA VAL A 10 22.31 30.36 -3.23
C VAL A 10 23.68 30.13 -3.87
N SER A 11 24.75 30.25 -3.07
CA SER A 11 26.10 29.92 -3.50
C SER A 11 26.27 28.41 -3.70
N GLU A 12 27.21 28.03 -4.58
CA GLU A 12 27.59 26.61 -4.79
C GLU A 12 28.11 25.92 -3.54
N ASP A 13 28.65 26.69 -2.59
CA ASP A 13 29.13 26.20 -1.29
C ASP A 13 28.05 26.22 -0.21
N ALA A 14 26.78 26.56 -0.56
CA ALA A 14 25.72 26.66 0.40
C ALA A 14 25.48 25.34 1.14
N SER A 15 25.28 25.45 2.45
CA SER A 15 24.91 24.32 3.29
C SER A 15 23.49 23.83 2.99
N ASN A 16 23.16 22.56 3.32
CA ASN A 16 21.81 22.01 3.15
C ASN A 16 20.75 22.85 3.88
N LEU A 17 21.13 23.53 4.96
CA LEU A 17 20.24 24.39 5.72
C LEU A 17 19.92 25.70 4.96
N GLN A 18 20.91 26.26 4.28
CA GLN A 18 20.73 27.45 3.42
C GLN A 18 19.88 27.11 2.19
N ILE A 19 20.14 25.98 1.53
CA ILE A 19 19.36 25.47 0.40
C ILE A 19 17.88 25.31 0.81
N LYS A 20 17.62 24.68 1.97
CA LYS A 20 16.26 24.50 2.51
C LYS A 20 15.56 25.81 2.82
N ARG A 21 16.31 26.80 3.35
CA ARG A 21 15.76 28.13 3.66
C ARG A 21 15.39 28.89 2.40
N ALA A 22 16.28 28.93 1.41
CA ALA A 22 16.06 29.59 0.14
C ALA A 22 14.87 28.99 -0.62
N PHE A 23 14.76 27.65 -0.67
CA PHE A 23 13.61 26.99 -1.24
C PHE A 23 12.30 27.39 -0.55
N LYS A 24 12.26 27.44 0.80
CA LYS A 24 11.05 27.85 1.53
C LYS A 24 10.61 29.28 1.22
N GLU A 25 11.55 30.18 1.00
CA GLU A 25 11.26 31.58 0.65
C GLU A 25 10.66 31.65 -0.76
N ILE A 26 11.25 30.96 -1.73
CA ILE A 26 10.72 30.89 -3.10
C ILE A 26 9.36 30.20 -3.12
N ALA A 27 9.22 29.06 -2.45
CA ALA A 27 7.96 28.31 -2.38
C ALA A 27 6.83 29.13 -1.75
N LYS A 28 7.13 30.01 -0.78
CA LYS A 28 6.15 30.91 -0.17
C LYS A 28 5.74 32.04 -1.10
N LYS A 29 6.69 32.54 -1.92
CA LYS A 29 6.49 33.67 -2.82
C LYS A 29 5.81 33.26 -4.11
N GLU A 30 6.23 32.13 -4.69
CA GLU A 30 5.79 31.66 -6.01
C GLU A 30 4.72 30.55 -5.92
N HIS A 31 4.03 30.41 -4.77
CA HIS A 31 2.99 29.38 -4.59
C HIS A 31 1.78 29.67 -5.48
N PRO A 32 1.27 28.68 -6.25
CA PRO A 32 0.16 28.87 -7.18
C PRO A 32 -1.12 29.39 -6.49
N ASP A 33 -1.44 28.93 -5.26
CA ASP A 33 -2.60 29.38 -4.49
C ASP A 33 -2.51 30.85 -4.03
N ARG A 34 -1.34 31.48 -4.16
CA ARG A 34 -1.09 32.89 -3.79
C ARG A 34 -0.84 33.78 -5.00
N GLY A 35 -1.12 33.28 -6.21
CA GLY A 35 -0.90 34.02 -7.45
C GLY A 35 0.56 34.07 -7.91
N GLY A 36 1.42 33.20 -7.41
CA GLY A 36 2.81 33.05 -7.85
C GLY A 36 2.94 32.37 -9.21
N ASP A 37 4.16 32.41 -9.75
CA ASP A 37 4.49 31.82 -11.05
C ASP A 37 4.72 30.32 -10.92
N GLU A 38 3.81 29.51 -11.48
CA GLU A 38 3.86 28.04 -11.46
C GLU A 38 5.14 27.48 -12.09
N ALA A 39 5.67 28.12 -13.15
CA ALA A 39 6.89 27.68 -13.80
C ALA A 39 8.11 27.86 -12.88
N LYS A 40 8.20 29.01 -12.19
CA LYS A 40 9.26 29.27 -11.21
C LYS A 40 9.16 28.37 -9.99
N PHE A 41 7.94 28.08 -9.52
CA PHE A 41 7.73 27.13 -8.43
C PHE A 41 8.20 25.73 -8.81
N LYS A 42 7.92 25.28 -10.04
CA LYS A 42 8.34 23.97 -10.55
C LYS A 42 9.86 23.87 -10.69
N GLU A 43 10.51 24.91 -11.26
CA GLU A 43 11.97 24.99 -11.35
C GLU A 43 12.64 24.97 -9.96
N ALA A 44 12.08 25.67 -8.99
CA ALA A 44 12.61 25.70 -7.62
C ALA A 44 12.45 24.35 -6.91
N ASN A 45 11.35 23.63 -7.13
CA ASN A 45 11.16 22.27 -6.61
C ASN A 45 12.21 21.31 -7.17
N GLU A 46 12.43 21.32 -8.48
CA GLU A 46 13.42 20.48 -9.15
C GLU A 46 14.85 20.75 -8.62
N ALA A 47 15.22 22.03 -8.50
CA ALA A 47 16.48 22.45 -7.94
C ALA A 47 16.66 21.98 -6.49
N TYR A 48 15.63 22.13 -5.65
CA TYR A 48 15.66 21.69 -4.26
C TYR A 48 15.77 20.19 -4.13
N ASP A 49 15.00 19.41 -4.91
CA ASP A 49 15.03 17.95 -4.89
C ASP A 49 16.39 17.36 -5.25
N THR A 50 17.11 18.03 -6.12
CA THR A 50 18.48 17.66 -6.50
C THR A 50 19.50 18.07 -5.44
N LEU A 51 19.42 19.29 -4.91
CA LEU A 51 20.45 19.85 -4.04
C LEU A 51 20.27 19.51 -2.55
N LYS A 52 19.08 19.07 -2.10
CA LYS A 52 18.83 18.68 -0.70
C LYS A 52 19.55 17.40 -0.28
N ASP A 53 19.78 16.48 -1.22
CA ASP A 53 20.45 15.21 -1.00
C ASP A 53 21.94 15.33 -1.36
N THR A 54 22.82 15.00 -0.43
CA THR A 54 24.26 15.14 -0.59
C THR A 54 24.78 14.33 -1.80
N ARG A 55 24.22 13.17 -2.06
CA ARG A 55 24.64 12.30 -3.16
C ARG A 55 24.20 12.88 -4.49
N LYS A 56 22.93 13.26 -4.63
CA LYS A 56 22.39 13.89 -5.85
C LYS A 56 23.10 15.21 -6.16
N ARG A 57 23.44 15.99 -5.13
CA ARG A 57 24.18 17.24 -5.27
C ARG A 57 25.57 16.99 -5.82
N GLN A 58 26.30 16.02 -5.28
CA GLN A 58 27.64 15.64 -5.78
C GLN A 58 27.60 15.18 -7.23
N GLU A 59 26.59 14.39 -7.59
CA GLU A 59 26.34 13.93 -8.94
C GLU A 59 26.09 15.11 -9.90
N TYR A 60 25.22 16.02 -9.51
CA TYR A 60 24.91 17.24 -10.26
C TYR A 60 26.16 18.12 -10.45
N ASP A 61 26.94 18.34 -9.40
CA ASP A 61 28.17 19.15 -9.43
C ASP A 61 29.23 18.51 -10.33
N THR A 62 29.33 17.18 -10.31
CA THR A 62 30.24 16.42 -11.18
C THR A 62 29.85 16.56 -12.64
N ILE A 63 28.60 16.40 -12.98
CA ILE A 63 28.08 16.57 -14.34
C ILE A 63 28.33 18.00 -14.83
N ARG A 64 28.13 18.99 -13.97
CA ARG A 64 28.36 20.38 -14.32
C ARG A 64 29.83 20.74 -14.57
N LYS A 65 30.72 20.20 -13.75
CA LYS A 65 32.18 20.42 -13.89
C LYS A 65 32.77 19.72 -15.12
N TYR A 66 32.30 18.53 -15.43
CA TYR A 66 32.85 17.72 -16.53
C TYR A 66 32.02 17.78 -17.81
N GLY A 67 30.75 18.19 -17.76
CA GLY A 67 29.87 18.32 -18.92
C GLY A 67 30.20 19.52 -19.84
N GLN A 68 30.98 20.50 -19.40
CA GLN A 68 31.45 21.62 -20.22
C GLN A 68 32.66 21.30 -21.07
N ALA A 69 33.32 20.16 -20.92
CA ALA A 69 34.56 19.81 -21.62
C ALA A 69 34.36 18.98 -22.91
N GLY A 70 33.13 18.68 -23.30
CA GLY A 70 32.83 17.84 -24.49
C GLY A 70 31.85 18.53 -25.44
N GLN A 71 32.34 19.03 -26.54
CA GLN A 71 31.57 19.56 -27.67
C GLN A 71 30.70 18.49 -28.32
N GLY A 72 29.36 18.71 -28.38
CA GLY A 72 28.48 18.03 -29.33
C GLY A 72 27.57 16.91 -28.78
N GLY A 73 26.56 17.25 -27.99
CA GLY A 73 25.45 16.37 -27.68
C GLY A 73 24.23 17.17 -27.25
N HIS A 74 23.28 17.29 -28.15
CA HIS A 74 22.01 17.98 -27.91
C HIS A 74 21.17 17.15 -26.93
N PHE A 75 21.20 17.46 -25.63
CA PHE A 75 20.31 16.87 -24.65
C PHE A 75 19.05 17.71 -24.53
N THR A 76 17.96 17.22 -25.09
CA THR A 76 16.62 17.79 -24.92
C THR A 76 16.02 17.23 -23.62
N TYR A 77 15.98 18.06 -22.58
CA TYR A 77 15.21 17.78 -21.37
C TYR A 77 13.71 17.81 -21.70
N ARG A 78 13.07 16.67 -21.72
CA ARG A 78 11.61 16.58 -21.74
C ARG A 78 11.15 16.42 -20.29
N SER A 79 10.48 17.47 -19.81
CA SER A 79 9.86 17.57 -18.48
C SER A 79 8.85 16.44 -18.27
N GLY A 80 8.94 15.75 -17.14
CA GLY A 80 7.96 14.77 -16.67
C GLY A 80 8.53 13.35 -16.61
N ASP A 81 8.65 12.79 -15.43
CA ASP A 81 9.03 11.41 -15.10
C ASP A 81 10.50 11.02 -15.36
N PHE A 82 11.44 11.67 -14.67
CA PHE A 82 12.80 11.25 -14.91
C PHE A 82 13.75 11.38 -13.71
N PHE A 83 13.60 10.53 -12.73
CA PHE A 83 14.67 10.04 -11.86
C PHE A 83 14.32 8.63 -11.36
N GLY A 84 14.26 7.67 -12.31
CA GLY A 84 14.35 6.25 -12.00
C GLY A 84 15.83 5.85 -11.97
N GLU A 85 16.20 4.96 -11.05
CA GLU A 85 17.55 4.42 -10.87
C GLU A 85 18.18 3.86 -12.16
N ASP A 86 17.38 3.54 -13.17
CA ASP A 86 17.81 2.87 -14.41
C ASP A 86 18.58 3.76 -15.40
N ILE A 87 18.49 5.10 -15.31
CA ILE A 87 19.15 5.98 -16.28
C ILE A 87 20.49 6.50 -15.78
N PHE A 88 20.67 6.58 -14.48
CA PHE A 88 21.98 6.89 -13.91
C PHE A 88 22.99 5.76 -14.22
N GLU A 89 22.59 4.50 -14.09
CA GLU A 89 23.45 3.37 -14.48
C GLU A 89 23.79 3.38 -15.97
N ASN A 90 22.87 3.74 -16.86
CA ASN A 90 23.12 3.82 -18.30
C ASN A 90 24.02 5.00 -18.71
N PHE A 91 23.99 6.12 -17.98
CA PHE A 91 24.81 7.28 -18.28
C PHE A 91 26.23 7.14 -17.75
N PHE A 92 26.39 6.60 -16.52
CA PHE A 92 27.69 6.44 -15.88
C PHE A 92 28.51 5.26 -16.43
N SER A 93 27.84 4.20 -16.90
CA SER A 93 28.52 3.07 -17.56
C SER A 93 29.07 3.39 -18.97
N GLY A 94 28.70 4.54 -19.53
CA GLY A 94 29.19 5.00 -20.86
C GLY A 94 30.43 5.89 -20.81
N PHE A 95 30.89 6.30 -19.61
CA PHE A 95 32.04 7.21 -19.47
C PHE A 95 33.29 6.49 -18.96
N GLU A 96 33.73 5.48 -19.70
CA GLU A 96 35.05 4.89 -19.51
C GLU A 96 36.06 5.65 -20.39
N PHE A 97 37.02 6.24 -19.73
CA PHE A 97 38.14 7.05 -20.27
C PHE A 97 38.97 6.22 -21.26
N GLY A 98 38.71 6.37 -22.53
CA GLY A 98 39.50 5.70 -23.59
C GLY A 98 39.27 6.33 -24.96
N GLY A 99 40.34 6.79 -25.59
CA GLY A 99 40.48 7.58 -26.78
C GLY A 99 39.75 7.13 -28.08
N PRO A 100 39.87 7.90 -29.19
CA PRO A 100 39.03 7.79 -30.36
C PRO A 100 39.39 6.54 -31.21
N GLY A 101 38.52 5.57 -31.21
CA GLY A 101 38.60 4.47 -32.14
C GLY A 101 38.02 3.16 -31.61
N VAL A 102 36.95 2.75 -32.25
CA VAL A 102 36.25 1.47 -32.18
C VAL A 102 34.90 1.51 -31.43
N ARG A 103 33.85 1.75 -32.21
CA ARG A 103 32.47 1.44 -31.83
C ARG A 103 32.25 -0.08 -31.77
N THR A 104 32.62 -0.71 -30.70
CA THR A 104 32.06 -2.00 -30.34
C THR A 104 30.83 -1.73 -29.46
N ARG A 105 29.64 -1.88 -30.04
CA ARG A 105 28.40 -2.06 -29.28
C ARG A 105 28.53 -3.37 -28.50
N THR A 106 29.21 -3.34 -27.36
CA THR A 106 29.04 -4.41 -26.38
C THR A 106 27.66 -4.22 -25.78
N PHE A 107 26.71 -5.01 -26.26
CA PHE A 107 25.49 -5.30 -25.48
C PHE A 107 25.96 -5.88 -24.15
N ARG A 108 26.11 -5.05 -23.12
CA ARG A 108 26.19 -5.55 -21.75
C ARG A 108 24.88 -6.27 -21.48
N LYS A 109 24.89 -7.60 -21.53
CA LYS A 109 23.81 -8.42 -20.99
C LYS A 109 23.56 -7.91 -19.58
N SER A 110 22.35 -7.43 -19.31
CA SER A 110 21.90 -7.15 -17.93
C SER A 110 22.28 -8.34 -17.08
N PRO A 111 22.84 -8.14 -15.87
CA PRO A 111 23.19 -9.26 -15.01
C PRO A 111 21.98 -10.16 -14.86
N GLN A 112 22.09 -11.39 -15.30
CA GLN A 112 21.01 -12.37 -15.20
C GLN A 112 20.71 -12.54 -13.71
N ARG A 113 19.46 -12.36 -13.32
CA ARG A 113 18.99 -12.58 -11.96
C ARG A 113 17.81 -13.55 -12.00
N ASN A 114 17.78 -14.47 -11.05
CA ASN A 114 16.60 -15.28 -10.85
C ASN A 114 15.42 -14.40 -10.42
N LYS A 115 14.23 -14.66 -10.98
CA LYS A 115 13.04 -13.85 -10.76
C LYS A 115 12.38 -14.19 -9.43
N SER A 116 11.65 -13.23 -8.87
CA SER A 116 10.75 -13.52 -7.74
C SER A 116 9.51 -14.29 -8.21
N ILE A 117 9.06 -15.21 -7.37
CA ILE A 117 7.83 -15.98 -7.59
C ILE A 117 6.72 -15.34 -6.76
N ASN A 118 5.59 -15.07 -7.38
CA ASN A 118 4.41 -14.54 -6.71
C ASN A 118 3.39 -15.65 -6.48
N VAL A 119 3.02 -15.87 -5.22
CA VAL A 119 1.98 -16.83 -4.82
C VAL A 119 0.87 -16.08 -4.09
N ARG A 120 -0.39 -16.38 -4.37
CA ARG A 120 -1.53 -15.86 -3.63
C ARG A 120 -1.97 -16.87 -2.61
N MET A 121 -2.15 -16.43 -1.36
CA MET A 121 -2.67 -17.24 -0.27
C MET A 121 -4.00 -16.69 0.19
N ALA A 122 -5.06 -17.48 0.09
CA ALA A 122 -6.37 -17.14 0.61
C ALA A 122 -6.48 -17.59 2.07
N ILE A 123 -6.98 -16.69 2.92
CA ILE A 123 -7.33 -16.95 4.31
C ILE A 123 -8.72 -16.38 4.60
N SER A 124 -9.44 -16.97 5.54
CA SER A 124 -10.70 -16.45 6.04
C SER A 124 -10.47 -15.28 7.00
N ILE A 125 -11.49 -14.44 7.21
CA ILE A 125 -11.47 -13.43 8.28
C ILE A 125 -11.20 -14.10 9.63
N LYS A 126 -11.79 -15.28 9.89
CA LYS A 126 -11.60 -16.03 11.14
C LYS A 126 -10.13 -16.41 11.36
N GLU A 127 -9.43 -16.87 10.32
CA GLU A 127 -8.00 -17.16 10.39
C GLU A 127 -7.16 -15.90 10.65
N ALA A 128 -7.60 -14.75 10.14
CA ALA A 128 -6.94 -13.46 10.35
C ALA A 128 -7.20 -12.82 11.72
N MET A 129 -8.10 -13.39 12.55
CA MET A 129 -8.40 -12.88 13.91
C MET A 129 -7.27 -13.13 14.89
N ASN A 130 -6.51 -14.21 14.70
CA ASN A 130 -5.43 -14.63 15.59
C ASN A 130 -4.10 -14.75 14.84
N ASN A 131 -3.01 -14.83 15.60
CA ASN A 131 -1.74 -15.24 15.01
C ASN A 131 -1.87 -16.68 14.55
N ASN A 132 -1.53 -16.94 13.31
CA ASN A 132 -1.66 -18.25 12.69
C ASN A 132 -0.42 -18.57 11.85
N GLU A 133 -0.17 -19.85 11.60
CA GLU A 133 0.87 -20.31 10.70
C GLU A 133 0.23 -21.20 9.63
N LYS A 134 0.58 -20.96 8.37
CA LYS A 134 0.05 -21.74 7.26
C LYS A 134 1.18 -22.12 6.30
N THR A 135 1.28 -23.41 6.01
CA THR A 135 2.25 -23.89 5.03
C THR A 135 1.62 -23.88 3.65
N ILE A 136 2.33 -23.33 2.69
CA ILE A 136 1.97 -23.36 1.27
C ILE A 136 2.91 -24.28 0.52
N ASN A 137 2.37 -25.00 -0.44
CA ASN A 137 3.12 -25.70 -1.46
C ASN A 137 3.16 -24.85 -2.71
N TYR A 138 4.33 -24.69 -3.32
CA TYR A 138 4.49 -23.96 -4.57
C TYR A 138 5.55 -24.65 -5.45
N ARG A 139 5.39 -24.48 -6.75
CA ARG A 139 6.25 -25.11 -7.74
C ARG A 139 7.23 -24.09 -8.30
N LEU A 140 8.51 -24.47 -8.29
CA LEU A 140 9.58 -23.67 -8.92
C LEU A 140 9.55 -23.82 -10.43
N PRO A 141 10.09 -22.85 -11.19
CA PRO A 141 10.26 -22.97 -12.64
C PRO A 141 11.11 -24.18 -13.06
N SER A 142 12.02 -24.62 -12.21
CA SER A 142 12.79 -25.88 -12.39
C SER A 142 11.94 -27.14 -12.31
N GLY A 143 10.66 -27.05 -11.92
CA GLY A 143 9.74 -28.16 -11.73
C GLY A 143 9.73 -28.77 -10.33
N LYS A 144 10.62 -28.33 -9.44
CA LYS A 144 10.64 -28.78 -8.04
C LYS A 144 9.47 -28.18 -7.26
N GLU A 145 8.91 -28.99 -6.34
CA GLU A 145 7.94 -28.51 -5.36
C GLU A 145 8.63 -28.16 -4.06
N GLU A 146 8.31 -27.02 -3.51
CA GLU A 146 8.83 -26.55 -2.23
C GLU A 146 7.69 -26.07 -1.32
N PHE A 147 7.97 -26.06 -0.02
CA PHE A 147 7.04 -25.64 1.01
C PHE A 147 7.57 -24.41 1.71
N ALA A 148 6.68 -23.47 2.00
CA ALA A 148 7.00 -22.30 2.80
C ALA A 148 5.96 -22.15 3.92
N THR A 149 6.44 -22.00 5.17
CA THR A 149 5.57 -21.69 6.30
C THR A 149 5.47 -20.18 6.48
N VAL A 150 4.27 -19.66 6.32
CA VAL A 150 3.94 -18.25 6.44
C VAL A 150 3.36 -17.98 7.81
N LYS A 151 4.03 -17.15 8.61
CA LYS A 151 3.51 -16.64 9.89
C LYS A 151 2.57 -15.47 9.62
N ILE A 152 1.30 -15.66 9.88
CA ILE A 152 0.23 -14.71 9.63
C ILE A 152 -0.06 -13.97 10.93
N PRO A 153 0.28 -12.69 11.06
CA PRO A 153 -0.03 -11.94 12.27
C PRO A 153 -1.52 -11.63 12.37
N ALA A 154 -2.03 -11.56 13.59
CA ALA A 154 -3.39 -11.13 13.85
C ALA A 154 -3.67 -9.75 13.23
N GLY A 155 -4.85 -9.61 12.62
CA GLY A 155 -5.26 -8.38 11.96
C GLY A 155 -4.66 -8.17 10.57
N VAL A 156 -3.93 -9.14 9.98
CA VAL A 156 -3.35 -9.02 8.63
C VAL A 156 -4.38 -8.47 7.64
N GLN A 157 -3.97 -7.53 6.80
CA GLN A 157 -4.85 -6.90 5.82
C GLN A 157 -4.81 -7.63 4.47
N HIS A 158 -5.88 -7.50 3.70
CA HIS A 158 -5.93 -7.93 2.32
C HIS A 158 -4.84 -7.24 1.50
N GLY A 159 -4.14 -7.98 0.64
CA GLY A 159 -3.09 -7.46 -0.24
C GLY A 159 -1.70 -7.37 0.38
N VAL A 160 -1.54 -7.61 1.69
CA VAL A 160 -0.22 -7.65 2.33
C VAL A 160 0.62 -8.74 1.70
N THR A 161 1.88 -8.43 1.39
CA THR A 161 2.82 -9.37 0.78
C THR A 161 3.93 -9.72 1.76
N PHE A 162 4.14 -11.00 1.99
CA PHE A 162 5.26 -11.54 2.75
C PHE A 162 6.38 -11.95 1.80
N LYS A 163 7.61 -11.53 2.11
CA LYS A 163 8.79 -11.79 1.29
C LYS A 163 9.70 -12.82 1.97
N PHE A 164 9.96 -13.91 1.28
CA PHE A 164 10.89 -14.95 1.69
C PHE A 164 12.11 -14.92 0.76
N ARG A 165 13.24 -14.47 1.28
CA ARG A 165 14.46 -14.31 0.49
C ARG A 165 15.05 -15.65 0.08
N GLY A 166 15.46 -15.77 -1.19
CA GLY A 166 16.12 -16.96 -1.71
C GLY A 166 15.21 -18.20 -1.83
N MET A 167 13.88 -18.03 -1.74
CA MET A 167 12.91 -19.11 -1.91
C MET A 167 12.16 -19.00 -3.25
N GLY A 168 12.61 -18.15 -4.17
CA GLY A 168 12.01 -17.98 -5.49
C GLY A 168 12.70 -18.81 -6.55
N ASP A 169 12.68 -18.30 -7.80
CA ASP A 169 13.21 -18.93 -9.00
C ASP A 169 14.67 -19.39 -8.84
N ASP A 170 14.98 -20.59 -9.32
CA ASP A 170 16.29 -21.25 -9.29
C ASP A 170 16.76 -21.67 -10.68
N SER A 171 16.16 -21.12 -11.75
CA SER A 171 16.40 -21.55 -13.14
C SER A 171 17.84 -21.29 -13.59
N ILE A 172 18.50 -20.31 -13.03
CA ILE A 172 19.88 -19.93 -13.38
C ILE A 172 20.84 -20.39 -12.28
N SER A 173 21.61 -21.44 -12.53
CA SER A 173 22.40 -22.14 -11.52
C SER A 173 23.54 -21.32 -10.87
N ASN A 174 24.11 -20.33 -11.57
CA ASN A 174 25.28 -19.56 -11.10
C ASN A 174 24.89 -18.19 -10.51
N VAL A 175 23.60 -18.00 -10.20
CA VAL A 175 23.04 -16.74 -9.71
C VAL A 175 22.22 -17.04 -8.46
N PRO A 176 22.22 -16.16 -7.44
CA PRO A 176 21.38 -16.32 -6.27
C PRO A 176 19.91 -16.54 -6.66
N ARG A 177 19.24 -17.41 -5.91
CA ARG A 177 17.80 -17.64 -6.12
C ARG A 177 17.02 -16.34 -5.96
N GLY A 178 15.91 -16.23 -6.68
CA GLY A 178 14.95 -15.16 -6.51
C GLY A 178 14.23 -15.22 -5.16
N ASP A 179 13.31 -14.34 -4.92
CA ASP A 179 12.50 -14.28 -3.70
C ASP A 179 11.11 -14.89 -3.94
N LEU A 180 10.53 -15.49 -2.90
CA LEU A 180 9.13 -15.87 -2.90
C LEU A 180 8.31 -14.75 -2.27
N LEU A 181 7.32 -14.26 -2.99
CA LEU A 181 6.39 -13.21 -2.58
C LEU A 181 5.01 -13.84 -2.38
N VAL A 182 4.54 -13.90 -1.14
CA VAL A 182 3.23 -14.46 -0.79
C VAL A 182 2.25 -13.34 -0.51
N GLN A 183 1.32 -13.10 -1.43
CA GLN A 183 0.29 -12.08 -1.30
C GLN A 183 -0.95 -12.66 -0.60
N MET A 184 -1.37 -12.01 0.49
CA MET A 184 -2.52 -12.42 1.28
C MET A 184 -3.83 -11.95 0.64
N THR A 185 -4.78 -12.86 0.51
CA THR A 185 -6.16 -12.57 0.11
C THR A 185 -7.07 -12.94 1.28
N VAL A 186 -7.60 -11.93 1.99
CA VAL A 186 -8.54 -12.15 3.09
C VAL A 186 -9.94 -12.22 2.51
N LEU A 187 -10.62 -13.35 2.75
CA LEU A 187 -11.97 -13.63 2.25
C LEU A 187 -13.00 -13.47 3.37
N ASP A 188 -14.15 -12.94 3.01
CA ASP A 188 -15.33 -12.90 3.88
C ASP A 188 -15.76 -14.33 4.25
N SER A 189 -16.17 -14.53 5.48
CA SER A 189 -16.60 -15.85 5.98
C SER A 189 -17.64 -15.74 7.08
N ASP A 190 -18.39 -16.80 7.28
CA ASP A 190 -19.35 -16.97 8.38
C ASP A 190 -20.41 -15.84 8.48
N GLY A 191 -20.75 -15.20 7.36
CA GLY A 191 -21.70 -14.09 7.32
C GLY A 191 -21.12 -12.76 7.82
N TYR A 192 -19.78 -12.68 7.93
CA TYR A 192 -19.06 -11.47 8.27
C TYR A 192 -18.31 -10.90 7.06
N THR A 193 -18.39 -9.59 6.91
CA THR A 193 -17.64 -8.82 5.91
C THR A 193 -16.68 -7.87 6.63
N ARG A 194 -15.45 -7.77 6.16
CA ARG A 194 -14.43 -6.92 6.76
C ARG A 194 -14.33 -5.58 6.03
N LYS A 195 -14.33 -4.47 6.79
CA LYS A 195 -14.01 -3.11 6.29
C LYS A 195 -12.93 -2.48 7.16
N GLY A 196 -11.71 -2.51 6.68
CA GLY A 196 -10.56 -2.05 7.47
C GLY A 196 -10.36 -2.93 8.72
N ASN A 197 -10.54 -2.33 9.91
CA ASN A 197 -10.48 -3.04 11.19
C ASN A 197 -11.87 -3.38 11.75
N ASP A 198 -12.93 -2.94 11.09
CA ASP A 198 -14.28 -3.21 11.52
C ASP A 198 -14.88 -4.42 10.80
N LEU A 199 -15.80 -5.08 11.48
CA LEU A 199 -16.58 -6.20 10.95
C LEU A 199 -18.02 -5.76 10.75
N HIS A 200 -18.63 -6.27 9.72
CA HIS A 200 -20.05 -6.09 9.42
C HIS A 200 -20.73 -7.44 9.32
N THR A 201 -21.92 -7.54 9.92
CA THR A 201 -22.78 -8.71 9.78
C THR A 201 -24.25 -8.26 9.74
N THR A 202 -25.14 -9.18 9.40
CA THR A 202 -26.58 -8.91 9.33
C THR A 202 -27.31 -9.82 10.29
N LYS A 203 -28.25 -9.28 11.06
CA LYS A 203 -29.16 -10.05 11.91
C LYS A 203 -30.59 -9.74 11.54
N THR A 204 -31.36 -10.77 11.25
CA THR A 204 -32.79 -10.64 10.97
C THR A 204 -33.59 -10.85 12.25
N ILE A 205 -34.55 -9.97 12.50
CA ILE A 205 -35.50 -10.03 13.60
C ILE A 205 -36.92 -9.90 13.08
N SER A 206 -37.92 -10.24 13.90
CA SER A 206 -39.33 -10.02 13.52
C SER A 206 -39.69 -8.54 13.65
N CYS A 207 -40.71 -8.08 12.92
CA CYS A 207 -41.25 -6.73 13.07
C CYS A 207 -41.73 -6.48 14.51
N PHE A 208 -42.29 -7.47 15.19
CA PHE A 208 -42.75 -7.33 16.58
C PHE A 208 -41.59 -7.10 17.53
N ASP A 209 -40.44 -7.78 17.32
CA ASP A 209 -39.25 -7.57 18.10
C ASP A 209 -38.60 -6.20 17.81
N ALA A 210 -38.69 -5.73 16.58
CA ALA A 210 -38.24 -4.39 16.21
C ALA A 210 -39.06 -3.28 16.90
N ILE A 211 -40.38 -3.50 17.02
CA ILE A 211 -41.28 -2.55 17.70
C ILE A 211 -41.01 -2.51 19.19
N ARG A 212 -40.98 -3.69 19.85
CA ARG A 212 -40.81 -3.79 21.31
C ARG A 212 -39.42 -3.52 21.79
N GLY A 213 -38.44 -3.73 20.94
CA GLY A 213 -37.03 -3.95 21.30
C GLY A 213 -36.80 -5.38 21.76
N CYS A 214 -35.61 -5.87 21.56
CA CYS A 214 -35.23 -7.24 21.95
C CYS A 214 -33.74 -7.34 22.23
N GLU A 215 -33.33 -8.46 22.79
CA GLU A 215 -31.94 -8.86 22.91
C GLU A 215 -31.72 -10.07 22.03
N VAL A 216 -30.71 -10.00 21.15
CA VAL A 216 -30.39 -11.09 20.24
C VAL A 216 -29.00 -11.62 20.52
N GLU A 217 -28.86 -12.93 20.46
CA GLU A 217 -27.56 -13.59 20.55
C GLU A 217 -26.89 -13.64 19.18
N LEU A 218 -25.61 -13.29 19.15
CA LEU A 218 -24.77 -13.32 17.98
C LEU A 218 -23.49 -14.11 18.28
N LYS A 219 -23.25 -15.15 17.50
CA LYS A 219 -21.99 -15.91 17.58
C LYS A 219 -20.90 -15.14 16.85
N THR A 220 -19.86 -14.75 17.56
CA THR A 220 -18.71 -14.04 16.99
C THR A 220 -17.78 -14.98 16.22
N LEU A 221 -16.86 -14.42 15.43
CA LEU A 221 -15.82 -15.20 14.74
C LEU A 221 -14.84 -15.93 15.67
N LEU A 222 -14.82 -15.56 16.96
CA LEU A 222 -14.02 -16.23 18.00
C LEU A 222 -14.80 -17.32 18.74
N ASP A 223 -15.93 -17.77 18.19
CA ASP A 223 -16.81 -18.78 18.78
C ASP A 223 -17.41 -18.39 20.14
N SER A 224 -17.30 -17.11 20.54
CA SER A 224 -17.99 -16.55 21.69
C SER A 224 -19.38 -16.04 21.28
N VAL A 225 -20.31 -16.02 22.23
CA VAL A 225 -21.66 -15.47 22.02
C VAL A 225 -21.74 -14.11 22.70
N ILE A 226 -22.15 -13.10 21.97
CA ILE A 226 -22.42 -11.76 22.50
C ILE A 226 -23.93 -11.49 22.44
N LYS A 227 -24.43 -10.75 23.43
CA LYS A 227 -25.81 -10.27 23.46
C LYS A 227 -25.85 -8.87 22.92
N VAL A 228 -26.63 -8.68 21.88
CA VAL A 228 -26.82 -7.39 21.21
C VAL A 228 -28.21 -6.86 21.54
N LYS A 229 -28.28 -5.74 22.25
CA LYS A 229 -29.53 -5.07 22.59
C LYS A 229 -30.01 -4.23 21.43
N ILE A 230 -31.20 -4.51 20.95
CA ILE A 230 -31.88 -3.78 19.87
C ILE A 230 -32.96 -2.91 20.53
N PRO A 231 -32.85 -1.57 20.41
CA PRO A 231 -33.86 -0.65 20.98
C PRO A 231 -35.23 -0.84 20.37
N SER A 232 -36.27 -0.46 21.11
CA SER A 232 -37.61 -0.39 20.58
C SER A 232 -37.73 0.64 19.46
N GLY A 233 -38.58 0.36 18.44
CA GLY A 233 -38.75 1.23 17.28
C GLY A 233 -37.56 1.18 16.28
N THR A 234 -36.68 0.18 16.36
CA THR A 234 -35.54 0.02 15.44
C THR A 234 -36.03 -0.20 14.02
N GLN A 235 -35.54 0.63 13.09
CA GLN A 235 -35.92 0.58 11.68
C GLN A 235 -35.03 -0.44 10.91
N PRO A 236 -35.55 -1.03 9.81
CA PRO A 236 -34.77 -1.85 8.91
C PRO A 236 -33.52 -1.12 8.39
N GLY A 237 -32.36 -1.80 8.42
CA GLY A 237 -31.09 -1.22 7.99
C GLY A 237 -30.32 -0.47 9.08
N THR A 238 -30.88 -0.29 10.27
CA THR A 238 -30.18 0.30 11.42
C THR A 238 -28.92 -0.49 11.74
N LEU A 239 -27.80 0.23 11.98
CA LEU A 239 -26.52 -0.35 12.36
C LEU A 239 -26.32 -0.25 13.87
N ILE A 240 -26.23 -1.38 14.55
CA ILE A 240 -25.90 -1.46 15.97
C ILE A 240 -24.39 -1.64 16.10
N ASN A 241 -23.73 -0.75 16.86
CA ASN A 241 -22.30 -0.78 17.07
C ASN A 241 -21.93 -1.57 18.35
N CYS A 242 -21.24 -2.68 18.17
CA CYS A 242 -20.64 -3.48 19.24
C CYS A 242 -19.14 -3.15 19.34
N LYS A 243 -18.78 -2.27 20.26
CA LYS A 243 -17.40 -1.79 20.42
C LYS A 243 -16.43 -2.91 20.78
N GLY A 244 -15.25 -2.90 20.16
CA GLY A 244 -14.17 -3.85 20.46
C GLY A 244 -14.41 -5.28 19.98
N GLN A 245 -15.46 -5.52 19.16
CA GLN A 245 -15.79 -6.85 18.61
C GLN A 245 -15.35 -7.01 17.14
N GLY A 246 -14.54 -6.10 16.62
CA GLY A 246 -13.97 -6.12 15.27
C GLY A 246 -12.65 -6.88 15.18
N MET A 247 -11.91 -6.63 14.11
CA MET A 247 -10.59 -7.21 13.84
C MET A 247 -9.53 -6.65 14.80
N PRO A 248 -8.52 -7.45 15.17
CA PRO A 248 -7.35 -6.94 15.88
C PRO A 248 -6.66 -5.83 15.09
N ILE A 249 -6.22 -4.79 15.77
CA ILE A 249 -5.47 -3.69 15.16
C ILE A 249 -3.98 -4.07 15.19
N HIS A 250 -3.44 -4.26 14.02
CA HIS A 250 -2.03 -4.49 13.68
C HIS A 250 -1.15 -5.08 14.82
N LYS A 251 -1.00 -6.40 14.81
CA LYS A 251 -0.15 -7.18 15.76
C LYS A 251 -0.55 -7.09 17.25
N THR A 252 -1.60 -6.38 17.59
CA THR A 252 -2.06 -6.20 18.97
C THR A 252 -3.40 -6.89 19.15
N LEU A 253 -3.45 -7.99 19.91
CA LEU A 253 -4.69 -8.73 20.16
C LEU A 253 -5.67 -7.96 21.06
N ASN A 254 -5.17 -7.02 21.87
CA ASN A 254 -5.94 -6.34 22.89
C ASN A 254 -6.72 -5.11 22.36
N ILE A 255 -6.33 -4.57 21.21
CA ILE A 255 -7.04 -3.44 20.60
C ILE A 255 -7.72 -3.95 19.34
N ARG A 256 -9.04 -3.78 19.29
CA ARG A 256 -9.89 -4.26 18.20
C ARG A 256 -10.75 -3.15 17.64
N GLY A 257 -11.09 -3.25 16.37
CA GLY A 257 -12.14 -2.45 15.76
C GLY A 257 -13.53 -2.79 16.30
N ASN A 258 -14.55 -2.31 15.66
CA ASN A 258 -15.94 -2.50 16.04
C ASN A 258 -16.62 -3.56 15.19
N LEU A 259 -17.71 -4.11 15.71
CA LEU A 259 -18.63 -4.93 14.93
C LEU A 259 -19.91 -4.14 14.71
N TYR A 260 -20.29 -3.96 13.47
CA TYR A 260 -21.55 -3.34 13.05
C TYR A 260 -22.54 -4.43 12.66
N VAL A 261 -23.62 -4.51 13.41
CA VAL A 261 -24.72 -5.46 13.16
C VAL A 261 -25.83 -4.71 12.43
N LYS A 262 -26.05 -5.01 11.15
CA LYS A 262 -27.15 -4.47 10.36
C LYS A 262 -28.43 -5.22 10.71
N VAL A 263 -29.41 -4.51 11.25
CA VAL A 263 -30.72 -5.08 11.58
C VAL A 263 -31.55 -5.16 10.32
N MET A 264 -32.02 -6.37 10.00
CA MET A 264 -33.04 -6.61 8.97
C MET A 264 -34.33 -7.01 9.65
N VAL A 265 -35.43 -6.43 9.22
CA VAL A 265 -36.75 -6.70 9.80
C VAL A 265 -37.54 -7.58 8.84
N LEU A 266 -37.98 -8.72 9.34
CA LEU A 266 -38.86 -9.65 8.63
C LEU A 266 -40.29 -9.48 9.12
N ILE A 267 -41.20 -9.33 8.20
CA ILE A 267 -42.64 -9.38 8.47
C ILE A 267 -43.04 -10.85 8.36
N PRO A 268 -43.42 -11.51 9.47
CA PRO A 268 -43.85 -12.90 9.42
C PRO A 268 -45.19 -13.03 8.69
N GLN A 269 -45.46 -14.21 8.13
CA GLN A 269 -46.81 -14.52 7.66
C GLN A 269 -47.72 -14.65 8.87
N LEU A 270 -48.80 -13.90 8.88
CA LEU A 270 -49.77 -13.81 9.97
C LEU A 270 -50.98 -14.69 9.68
N THR A 271 -51.51 -15.30 10.72
CA THR A 271 -52.77 -16.00 10.66
C THR A 271 -53.97 -15.01 10.55
N LYS A 272 -55.14 -15.47 10.13
CA LYS A 272 -56.35 -14.63 10.08
C LYS A 272 -56.71 -14.04 11.45
N ASP A 273 -56.42 -14.73 12.54
CA ASP A 273 -56.69 -14.25 13.88
C ASP A 273 -55.69 -13.22 14.35
N ASP A 274 -54.41 -13.34 13.94
CA ASP A 274 -53.38 -12.33 14.20
C ASP A 274 -53.68 -11.03 13.45
N LEU A 275 -54.18 -11.14 12.21
CA LEU A 275 -54.60 -9.97 11.40
C LEU A 275 -55.78 -9.21 12.01
N LYS A 276 -56.75 -9.92 12.68
CA LYS A 276 -57.82 -9.27 13.41
C LYS A 276 -57.29 -8.48 14.60
N LYS A 277 -56.38 -9.05 15.40
CA LYS A 277 -55.78 -8.36 16.57
C LYS A 277 -54.97 -7.11 16.18
N ILE A 278 -54.38 -7.09 15.01
CA ILE A 278 -53.61 -5.92 14.52
C ILE A 278 -54.51 -4.82 14.01
N LYS A 279 -55.73 -5.13 13.51
CA LYS A 279 -56.69 -4.12 13.08
C LYS A 279 -57.22 -3.27 14.22
N ASP A 280 -57.17 -3.77 15.43
CA ASP A 280 -57.69 -3.14 16.63
C ASP A 280 -56.60 -2.34 17.40
N LEU A 281 -55.39 -2.25 16.85
CA LEU A 281 -54.24 -1.44 17.32
C LEU A 281 -54.22 -0.08 16.61
#